data_de03c53feeb88ee89fd71f4ba83b89d9
#
_entry.id   de03c53feeb88ee89fd71f4ba83b89d9
#
_cell.length_a   1.000
_cell.length_b   1.000
_cell.length_c   1.000
_cell.angle_alpha   90.00
_cell.angle_beta   90.00
_cell.angle_gamma   90.00
#
_symmetry.space_group_name_H-M   'P 1'
#
loop_
_entity.id
_entity.type
_entity.pdbx_description
1 polymer ?
#
loop_
_entity_poly.entity_id
_entity_poly.type
_entity_poly.pdbx_seq_one_letter_code
_entity_poly.pdbx_strand_id
1 'polypeptide(L)'
;MVADLTAVPYPNLSMYKFFMGPMKDLKPAVGLLLYKPASELFTDYAQKSRYVWMPKNTKATYVSDHEVLELPIGAVLIKNFFYHRVQPSNTTRIVETRLMIRKESGWIFAEYVWNDEQSDAILQMTGSTTPITWTDENNVTRSITYKIPKESECLLCHGVNLVPHPIGIKPQNLN
;
A
#
# COMPACT_ATOMS: atom_id res chain seq x y z
N MET A 1 -5.37 14.74 3.06
CA MET A 1 -6.02 13.68 2.27
C MET A 1 -6.17 14.18 0.84
N VAL A 2 -6.32 13.30 -0.14
CA VAL A 2 -6.22 13.64 -1.57
C VAL A 2 -7.27 14.70 -1.92
N ALA A 3 -6.84 15.91 -2.12
CA ALA A 3 -7.71 17.01 -2.48
C ALA A 3 -7.57 17.40 -3.96
N ASP A 4 -6.41 17.13 -4.56
CA ASP A 4 -6.12 17.52 -5.93
C ASP A 4 -5.68 16.31 -6.75
N LEU A 5 -6.61 15.78 -7.56
CA LEU A 5 -6.35 14.64 -8.44
C LEU A 5 -5.48 14.98 -9.65
N THR A 6 -5.24 16.28 -9.93
CA THR A 6 -4.35 16.68 -11.01
C THR A 6 -2.88 16.60 -10.59
N ALA A 7 -2.61 16.78 -9.28
CA ALA A 7 -1.27 16.78 -8.71
C ALA A 7 -0.77 15.40 -8.28
N VAL A 8 -1.64 14.36 -8.25
CA VAL A 8 -1.21 13.01 -7.85
C VAL A 8 -0.59 12.25 -9.04
N PRO A 9 0.42 11.38 -8.79
CA PRO A 9 0.97 11.03 -7.47
C PRO A 9 1.88 12.13 -6.90
N TYR A 10 1.75 12.39 -5.60
CA TYR A 10 2.62 13.36 -4.93
C TYR A 10 4.05 12.83 -4.78
N PRO A 11 5.09 13.70 -4.71
CA PRO A 11 6.47 13.25 -4.54
C PRO A 11 6.74 12.56 -3.21
N ASN A 12 6.01 12.91 -2.15
CA ASN A 12 6.17 12.35 -0.82
C ASN A 12 4.85 11.77 -0.28
N LEU A 13 4.94 10.64 0.43
CA LEU A 13 3.78 9.97 1.02
C LEU A 13 3.09 10.85 2.09
N SER A 14 3.87 11.60 2.88
CA SER A 14 3.37 12.52 3.91
C SER A 14 2.39 13.57 3.37
N MET A 15 2.49 13.95 2.10
CA MET A 15 1.61 14.95 1.48
C MET A 15 0.15 14.51 1.41
N TYR A 16 -0.12 13.18 1.41
CA TYR A 16 -1.48 12.65 1.45
C TYR A 16 -2.13 12.78 2.82
N LYS A 17 -1.34 12.93 3.90
CA LYS A 17 -1.82 12.99 5.28
C LYS A 17 -2.68 11.78 5.70
N PHE A 18 -2.30 10.59 5.21
CA PHE A 18 -3.00 9.35 5.55
C PHE A 18 -2.74 8.89 6.98
N PHE A 19 -1.60 9.28 7.56
CA PHE A 19 -1.20 8.85 8.89
C PHE A 19 -1.05 10.05 9.83
N MET A 20 -1.42 9.87 11.10
CA MET A 20 -1.34 10.87 12.16
C MET A 20 -0.13 10.60 13.06
N GLY A 21 0.51 11.66 13.55
CA GLY A 21 1.71 11.56 14.38
C GLY A 21 2.94 11.14 13.56
N PRO A 22 3.91 10.44 14.17
CA PRO A 22 5.05 9.94 13.44
C PRO A 22 4.62 8.97 12.34
N MET A 23 5.07 9.18 11.12
CA MET A 23 4.65 8.39 9.95
C MET A 23 4.89 6.89 10.14
N LYS A 24 5.99 6.51 10.80
CA LYS A 24 6.37 5.10 11.09
C LYS A 24 5.35 4.33 11.92
N ASP A 25 4.49 5.02 12.66
CA ASP A 25 3.49 4.36 13.50
C ASP A 25 2.28 3.90 12.69
N LEU A 26 2.17 4.32 11.43
CA LEU A 26 1.07 4.02 10.49
C LEU A 26 -0.32 4.21 11.12
N LYS A 27 -0.43 5.15 12.08
CA LYS A 27 -1.69 5.44 12.77
C LYS A 27 -2.66 6.09 11.78
N PRO A 28 -3.77 5.43 11.41
CA PRO A 28 -4.61 5.94 10.34
C PRO A 28 -5.30 7.26 10.73
N ALA A 29 -5.34 8.19 9.78
CA ALA A 29 -6.13 9.41 9.91
C ALA A 29 -7.63 9.09 9.80
N VAL A 30 -8.46 10.02 10.30
CA VAL A 30 -9.92 9.88 10.22
C VAL A 30 -10.34 9.72 8.75
N GLY A 31 -11.17 8.70 8.49
CA GLY A 31 -11.64 8.36 7.15
C GLY A 31 -10.82 7.30 6.43
N LEU A 32 -9.69 6.87 6.99
CA LEU A 32 -9.04 5.63 6.53
C LEU A 32 -9.72 4.42 7.16
N LEU A 33 -10.22 3.52 6.30
CA LEU A 33 -10.84 2.27 6.73
C LEU A 33 -9.84 1.13 6.53
N LEU A 34 -9.48 0.46 7.63
CA LEU A 34 -8.68 -0.76 7.60
C LEU A 34 -9.50 -1.88 6.97
N TYR A 35 -8.89 -2.66 6.10
CA TYR A 35 -9.47 -3.91 5.62
C TYR A 35 -8.43 -5.01 5.57
N LYS A 36 -8.90 -6.24 5.74
CA LYS A 36 -8.05 -7.44 5.69
C LYS A 36 -8.66 -8.42 4.69
N PRO A 37 -7.91 -8.90 3.69
CA PRO A 37 -8.39 -9.97 2.84
C PRO A 37 -8.40 -11.29 3.61
N ALA A 38 -9.37 -12.16 3.31
CA ALA A 38 -9.49 -13.49 3.90
C ALA A 38 -8.25 -14.37 3.63
N SER A 39 -7.62 -14.20 2.47
CA SER A 39 -6.34 -14.82 2.13
C SER A 39 -5.30 -13.76 1.79
N GLU A 40 -4.16 -13.82 2.45
CA GLU A 40 -3.05 -12.91 2.19
C GLU A 40 -2.09 -13.49 1.16
N LEU A 41 -1.75 -12.67 0.15
CA LEU A 41 -0.68 -13.01 -0.79
C LEU A 41 0.66 -13.02 -0.04
N PHE A 42 1.42 -14.11 -0.17
CA PHE A 42 2.79 -14.18 0.31
C PHE A 42 3.66 -13.15 -0.44
N THR A 43 4.50 -12.44 0.27
CA THR A 43 5.47 -11.48 -0.28
C THR A 43 6.68 -11.49 0.65
N ASP A 44 7.60 -12.39 0.42
CA ASP A 44 8.91 -12.44 1.07
C ASP A 44 8.86 -12.24 2.60
N TYR A 45 7.86 -12.83 3.27
CA TYR A 45 7.60 -12.70 4.73
C TYR A 45 7.22 -11.29 5.21
N ALA A 46 7.12 -10.29 4.35
CA ALA A 46 6.69 -8.96 4.74
C ALA A 46 5.26 -8.97 5.31
N GLN A 47 5.09 -8.36 6.46
CA GLN A 47 3.77 -8.06 7.02
C GLN A 47 3.11 -6.95 6.22
N LYS A 48 1.78 -6.87 6.28
CA LYS A 48 1.02 -5.91 5.48
C LYS A 48 -0.11 -5.28 6.27
N SER A 49 -0.30 -3.97 6.09
CA SER A 49 -1.54 -3.29 6.47
C SER A 49 -2.17 -2.66 5.24
N ARG A 50 -3.50 -2.68 5.18
CA ARG A 50 -4.24 -2.20 4.01
C ARG A 50 -5.35 -1.28 4.45
N TYR A 51 -5.47 -0.15 3.74
CA TYR A 51 -6.52 0.82 4.00
C TYR A 51 -7.19 1.23 2.70
N VAL A 52 -8.45 1.64 2.81
CA VAL A 52 -9.16 2.36 1.77
C VAL A 52 -9.53 3.73 2.30
N TRP A 53 -9.29 4.74 1.49
CA TRP A 53 -9.78 6.10 1.70
C TRP A 53 -10.72 6.47 0.54
N MET A 54 -11.81 7.14 0.89
CA MET A 54 -12.77 7.68 -0.10
C MET A 54 -13.07 9.13 0.21
N PRO A 55 -13.38 9.96 -0.79
CA PRO A 55 -13.84 11.34 -0.57
C PRO A 55 -15.06 11.37 0.35
N LYS A 56 -15.18 12.45 1.14
CA LYS A 56 -16.32 12.65 2.05
C LYS A 56 -17.63 12.60 1.27
N ASN A 57 -18.65 11.98 1.87
CA ASN A 57 -19.99 11.82 1.30
C ASN A 57 -20.05 10.94 0.03
N THR A 58 -19.04 10.12 -0.21
CA THR A 58 -19.07 9.08 -1.25
C THR A 58 -19.15 7.69 -0.61
N LYS A 59 -19.47 6.70 -1.42
CA LYS A 59 -19.55 5.30 -1.02
C LYS A 59 -19.08 4.39 -2.14
N ALA A 60 -18.61 3.20 -1.77
CA ALA A 60 -18.38 2.12 -2.72
C ALA A 60 -19.70 1.51 -3.18
N THR A 61 -19.77 1.07 -4.42
CA THR A 61 -20.93 0.36 -4.97
C THR A 61 -20.62 -1.13 -5.05
N TYR A 62 -21.52 -1.94 -4.53
CA TYR A 62 -21.47 -3.38 -4.67
C TYR A 62 -21.91 -3.77 -6.09
N VAL A 63 -21.14 -4.63 -6.74
CA VAL A 63 -21.45 -5.18 -8.06
C VAL A 63 -21.86 -6.65 -7.93
N SER A 64 -20.97 -7.48 -7.38
CA SER A 64 -21.21 -8.87 -7.04
C SER A 64 -20.17 -9.36 -6.03
N ASP A 65 -20.33 -10.56 -5.49
CA ASP A 65 -19.36 -11.15 -4.57
C ASP A 65 -17.97 -11.36 -5.22
N HIS A 66 -17.96 -11.62 -6.51
CA HIS A 66 -16.75 -11.96 -7.27
C HIS A 66 -16.09 -10.75 -7.95
N GLU A 67 -16.80 -9.62 -8.02
CA GLU A 67 -16.28 -8.41 -8.61
C GLU A 67 -15.72 -7.46 -7.57
N VAL A 68 -14.77 -6.61 -8.00
CA VAL A 68 -14.21 -5.56 -7.16
C VAL A 68 -15.28 -4.52 -6.88
N LEU A 69 -15.35 -4.03 -5.64
CA LEU A 69 -16.22 -2.89 -5.32
C LEU A 69 -15.88 -1.70 -6.22
N GLU A 70 -16.90 -1.10 -6.82
CA GLU A 70 -16.72 0.16 -7.53
C GLU A 70 -16.47 1.29 -6.54
N LEU A 71 -15.25 1.83 -6.57
CA LEU A 71 -14.85 2.93 -5.72
C LEU A 71 -15.01 4.26 -6.46
N PRO A 72 -15.41 5.33 -5.74
CA PRO A 72 -15.60 6.64 -6.35
C PRO A 72 -14.28 7.24 -6.85
N ILE A 73 -14.37 8.18 -7.80
CA ILE A 73 -13.24 9.00 -8.23
C ILE A 73 -12.63 9.68 -6.99
N GLY A 74 -11.30 9.68 -6.90
CA GLY A 74 -10.56 10.16 -5.75
C GLY A 74 -10.30 9.11 -4.67
N ALA A 75 -10.91 7.93 -4.75
CA ALA A 75 -10.60 6.84 -3.80
C ALA A 75 -9.14 6.39 -3.91
N VAL A 76 -8.58 5.98 -2.79
CA VAL A 76 -7.21 5.47 -2.71
C VAL A 76 -7.18 4.15 -1.93
N LEU A 77 -6.58 3.13 -2.53
CA LEU A 77 -6.19 1.91 -1.86
C LEU A 77 -4.74 2.04 -1.43
N ILE A 78 -4.45 1.73 -0.17
CA ILE A 78 -3.14 1.90 0.46
C ILE A 78 -2.69 0.56 0.99
N LYS A 79 -1.46 0.15 0.67
CA LYS A 79 -0.88 -1.10 1.14
C LYS A 79 0.54 -0.86 1.60
N ASN A 80 0.77 -1.01 2.92
CA ASN A 80 2.10 -0.90 3.51
C ASN A 80 2.72 -2.29 3.63
N PHE A 81 4.05 -2.36 3.45
CA PHE A 81 4.85 -3.57 3.63
C PHE A 81 5.93 -3.29 4.66
N PHE A 82 6.04 -4.15 5.67
CA PHE A 82 6.96 -3.94 6.78
C PHE A 82 7.41 -5.26 7.40
N TYR A 83 8.51 -5.19 8.15
CA TYR A 83 9.04 -6.28 8.95
C TYR A 83 9.13 -5.85 10.40
N HIS A 84 8.83 -6.77 11.31
CA HIS A 84 9.07 -6.57 12.73
C HIS A 84 10.46 -7.08 13.12
N ARG A 85 10.98 -6.60 14.23
CA ARG A 85 12.26 -7.03 14.81
C ARG A 85 13.43 -7.01 13.83
N VAL A 86 13.51 -5.94 13.02
CA VAL A 86 14.59 -5.74 12.04
C VAL A 86 15.87 -5.37 12.76
N GLN A 87 16.95 -6.04 12.40
CA GLN A 87 18.26 -5.85 12.98
C GLN A 87 18.99 -4.63 12.38
N PRO A 88 19.90 -3.97 13.14
CA PRO A 88 20.32 -4.28 14.52
C PRO A 88 19.40 -3.68 15.60
N SER A 89 18.51 -2.76 15.26
CA SER A 89 17.71 -1.98 16.22
C SER A 89 16.56 -2.78 16.88
N ASN A 90 16.25 -3.96 16.36
CA ASN A 90 15.11 -4.79 16.78
C ASN A 90 13.76 -4.04 16.73
N THR A 91 13.59 -3.17 15.75
CA THR A 91 12.40 -2.35 15.57
C THR A 91 11.59 -2.76 14.32
N THR A 92 10.40 -2.20 14.16
CA THR A 92 9.64 -2.34 12.91
C THR A 92 10.25 -1.42 11.84
N ARG A 93 10.47 -1.96 10.65
CA ARG A 93 10.88 -1.18 9.47
C ARG A 93 9.84 -1.33 8.37
N ILE A 94 9.29 -0.21 7.93
CA ILE A 94 8.43 -0.14 6.76
C ILE A 94 9.35 -0.04 5.54
N VAL A 95 9.10 -0.86 4.54
CA VAL A 95 9.93 -0.92 3.33
C VAL A 95 9.33 -0.05 2.25
N GLU A 96 8.05 -0.27 1.97
CA GLU A 96 7.33 0.44 0.92
C GLU A 96 5.85 0.64 1.27
N THR A 97 5.25 1.63 0.63
CA THR A 97 3.81 1.85 0.61
C THR A 97 3.36 1.98 -0.83
N ARG A 98 2.45 1.11 -1.26
CA ARG A 98 1.84 1.15 -2.59
C ARG A 98 0.47 1.77 -2.54
N LEU A 99 0.19 2.66 -3.46
CA LEU A 99 -1.12 3.25 -3.65
C LEU A 99 -1.70 2.84 -5.00
N MET A 100 -3.01 2.66 -5.02
CA MET A 100 -3.80 2.73 -6.24
C MET A 100 -4.79 3.89 -6.09
N ILE A 101 -4.74 4.85 -7.00
CA ILE A 101 -5.52 6.09 -6.94
C ILE A 101 -6.52 6.10 -8.09
N ARG A 102 -7.81 6.27 -7.77
CA ARG A 102 -8.89 6.33 -8.76
C ARG A 102 -8.99 7.74 -9.34
N LYS A 103 -8.61 7.90 -10.60
CA LYS A 103 -8.80 9.12 -11.39
C LYS A 103 -9.99 8.96 -12.35
N GLU A 104 -10.42 10.00 -13.00
CA GLU A 104 -11.43 9.94 -14.08
C GLU A 104 -10.98 9.02 -15.22
N SER A 105 -9.69 9.10 -15.57
CA SER A 105 -9.06 8.27 -16.60
C SER A 105 -8.86 6.80 -16.22
N GLY A 106 -9.16 6.40 -14.99
CA GLY A 106 -8.92 5.03 -14.48
C GLY A 106 -8.08 5.02 -13.22
N TRP A 107 -7.52 3.87 -12.90
CA TRP A 107 -6.61 3.70 -11.78
C TRP A 107 -5.17 4.00 -12.19
N ILE A 108 -4.42 4.60 -11.28
CA ILE A 108 -2.97 4.75 -11.40
C ILE A 108 -2.27 4.10 -10.22
N PHE A 109 -1.03 3.67 -10.42
CA PHE A 109 -0.13 3.21 -9.36
C PHE A 109 0.71 4.37 -8.83
N ALA A 110 1.07 4.29 -7.56
CA ALA A 110 2.11 5.12 -6.97
C ALA A 110 2.83 4.29 -5.90
N GLU A 111 4.12 4.17 -6.04
CA GLU A 111 4.95 3.38 -5.13
C GLU A 111 5.91 4.29 -4.39
N TYR A 112 5.93 4.14 -3.06
CA TYR A 112 6.69 4.97 -2.13
C TYR A 112 7.68 4.10 -1.37
N VAL A 113 8.96 4.42 -1.50
CA VAL A 113 10.05 3.78 -0.77
C VAL A 113 10.38 4.58 0.47
N TRP A 114 10.37 3.93 1.62
CA TRP A 114 10.61 4.58 2.91
C TRP A 114 12.10 4.87 3.13
N ASN A 115 12.37 6.06 3.69
CA ASN A 115 13.71 6.43 4.13
C ASN A 115 14.14 5.62 5.37
N ASP A 116 15.44 5.60 5.64
CA ASP A 116 16.00 4.83 6.77
C ASP A 116 15.55 5.40 8.12
N GLU A 117 15.31 6.69 8.23
CA GLU A 117 14.79 7.36 9.42
C GLU A 117 13.32 7.02 9.71
N GLN A 118 12.64 6.36 8.79
CA GLN A 118 11.22 6.01 8.87
C GLN A 118 10.31 7.24 9.12
N SER A 119 10.73 8.39 8.60
CA SER A 119 10.03 9.67 8.76
C SER A 119 9.10 10.00 7.59
N ASP A 120 9.44 9.52 6.38
CA ASP A 120 8.63 9.69 5.17
C ASP A 120 9.00 8.63 4.11
N ALA A 121 8.25 8.61 3.01
CA ALA A 121 8.54 7.79 1.85
C ALA A 121 8.45 8.61 0.56
N ILE A 122 9.34 8.32 -0.38
CA ILE A 122 9.51 9.05 -1.64
C ILE A 122 8.96 8.22 -2.79
N LEU A 123 8.26 8.88 -3.72
CA LEU A 123 7.75 8.28 -4.94
C LEU A 123 8.89 7.69 -5.78
N GLN A 124 8.82 6.39 -6.04
CA GLN A 124 9.82 5.67 -6.86
C GLN A 124 9.15 4.59 -7.68
N MET A 125 9.02 4.80 -8.98
CA MET A 125 8.31 3.91 -9.90
C MET A 125 9.24 2.97 -10.70
N THR A 126 10.56 3.10 -10.50
CA THR A 126 11.58 2.37 -11.28
C THR A 126 11.96 1.01 -10.69
N GLY A 127 11.47 0.73 -9.48
CA GLY A 127 11.83 -0.45 -8.73
C GLY A 127 13.21 -0.35 -8.07
N SER A 128 13.43 -1.14 -7.04
CA SER A 128 14.71 -1.22 -6.33
C SER A 128 14.80 -2.52 -5.51
N THR A 129 15.89 -2.68 -4.78
CA THR A 129 16.05 -3.77 -3.82
C THR A 129 16.61 -3.23 -2.51
N THR A 130 16.24 -3.82 -1.40
CA THR A 130 16.77 -3.48 -0.09
C THR A 130 17.06 -4.74 0.74
N PRO A 131 18.24 -4.86 1.36
CA PRO A 131 18.51 -5.96 2.27
C PRO A 131 17.73 -5.78 3.57
N ILE A 132 17.09 -6.86 4.02
CA ILE A 132 16.36 -6.90 5.29
C ILE A 132 16.84 -8.10 6.08
N THR A 133 17.25 -7.87 7.33
CA THR A 133 17.57 -8.92 8.30
C THR A 133 16.65 -8.73 9.49
N TRP A 134 15.89 -9.77 9.85
CA TRP A 134 14.94 -9.72 10.98
C TRP A 134 14.98 -11.01 11.80
N THR A 135 14.43 -10.95 13.00
CA THR A 135 14.22 -12.14 13.83
C THR A 135 12.76 -12.58 13.70
N ASP A 136 12.54 -13.82 13.27
CA ASP A 136 11.19 -14.35 13.08
C ASP A 136 10.52 -14.76 14.43
N GLU A 137 9.27 -15.24 14.38
CA GLU A 137 8.49 -15.63 15.55
C GLU A 137 9.11 -16.80 16.33
N ASN A 138 9.94 -17.62 15.67
CA ASN A 138 10.67 -18.73 16.27
C ASN A 138 12.06 -18.29 16.82
N ASN A 139 12.32 -16.97 16.88
CA ASN A 139 13.60 -16.39 17.27
C ASN A 139 14.78 -16.78 16.35
N VAL A 140 14.49 -17.10 15.09
CA VAL A 140 15.51 -17.37 14.07
C VAL A 140 15.79 -16.09 13.28
N THR A 141 17.07 -15.76 13.12
CA THR A 141 17.49 -14.66 12.26
C THR A 141 17.33 -15.05 10.80
N ARG A 142 16.62 -14.24 10.06
CA ARG A 142 16.36 -14.37 8.63
C ARG A 142 16.93 -13.18 7.89
N SER A 143 17.37 -13.41 6.65
CA SER A 143 17.85 -12.36 5.76
C SER A 143 17.32 -12.56 4.35
N ILE A 144 17.00 -11.48 3.68
CA ILE A 144 16.51 -11.46 2.31
C ILE A 144 16.93 -10.16 1.63
N THR A 145 17.06 -10.19 0.33
CA THR A 145 17.07 -8.99 -0.52
C THR A 145 15.65 -8.76 -1.01
N TYR A 146 14.91 -7.87 -0.32
CA TYR A 146 13.54 -7.55 -0.66
C TYR A 146 13.50 -6.78 -1.98
N LYS A 147 12.65 -7.23 -2.90
CA LYS A 147 12.45 -6.57 -4.19
C LYS A 147 11.26 -5.63 -4.13
N ILE A 148 11.51 -4.36 -4.37
CA ILE A 148 10.51 -3.32 -4.61
C ILE A 148 10.25 -3.32 -6.13
N PRO A 149 9.04 -3.63 -6.61
CA PRO A 149 8.78 -3.77 -8.03
C PRO A 149 8.80 -2.44 -8.77
N LYS A 150 9.00 -2.46 -10.06
CA LYS A 150 8.75 -1.31 -10.93
C LYS A 150 7.27 -1.29 -11.37
N GLU A 151 6.78 -0.15 -11.81
CA GLU A 151 5.37 0.04 -12.23
C GLU A 151 4.87 -1.04 -13.20
N SER A 152 5.67 -1.38 -14.21
CA SER A 152 5.29 -2.41 -15.20
C SER A 152 5.09 -3.80 -14.58
N GLU A 153 5.71 -4.11 -13.45
CA GLU A 153 5.51 -5.36 -12.72
C GLU A 153 4.20 -5.36 -11.92
N CYS A 154 3.70 -4.18 -11.52
CA CYS A 154 2.38 -4.06 -10.88
C CYS A 154 1.26 -4.49 -11.85
N LEU A 155 1.40 -4.18 -13.12
CA LEU A 155 0.44 -4.55 -14.16
C LEU A 155 0.32 -6.06 -14.39
N LEU A 156 1.34 -6.86 -14.05
CA LEU A 156 1.28 -8.32 -14.19
C LEU A 156 0.16 -8.95 -13.34
N CYS A 157 -0.09 -8.36 -12.15
CA CYS A 157 -1.15 -8.82 -11.26
C CYS A 157 -2.37 -7.88 -11.28
N HIS A 158 -2.15 -6.58 -11.41
CA HIS A 158 -3.18 -5.54 -11.34
C HIS A 158 -3.58 -5.00 -12.71
N GLY A 159 -3.30 -5.71 -13.80
CA GLY A 159 -3.64 -5.30 -15.16
C GLY A 159 -4.76 -6.14 -15.76
N VAL A 160 -5.79 -5.47 -16.29
CA VAL A 160 -6.75 -6.07 -17.21
C VAL A 160 -6.57 -5.36 -18.55
N ASN A 161 -6.11 -6.07 -19.57
CA ASN A 161 -5.75 -5.49 -20.87
C ASN A 161 -4.76 -4.31 -20.75
N LEU A 162 -3.74 -4.44 -19.87
CA LEU A 162 -2.76 -3.41 -19.55
C LEU A 162 -3.31 -2.16 -18.86
N VAL A 163 -4.57 -2.17 -18.42
CA VAL A 163 -5.18 -1.10 -17.64
C VAL A 163 -5.12 -1.46 -16.16
N PRO A 164 -4.60 -0.58 -15.28
CA PRO A 164 -4.56 -0.83 -13.83
C PRO A 164 -5.94 -1.13 -13.27
N HIS A 165 -6.04 -2.22 -12.49
CA HIS A 165 -7.30 -2.66 -11.88
C HIS A 165 -7.05 -3.22 -10.46
N PRO A 166 -7.84 -2.83 -9.45
CA PRO A 166 -7.78 -3.46 -8.13
C PRO A 166 -8.20 -4.94 -8.20
N ILE A 167 -7.60 -5.79 -7.36
CA ILE A 167 -7.94 -7.22 -7.32
C ILE A 167 -8.36 -7.73 -5.95
N GLY A 168 -7.96 -7.05 -4.87
CA GLY A 168 -8.12 -7.56 -3.51
C GLY A 168 -9.39 -7.13 -2.80
N ILE A 169 -10.07 -6.08 -3.29
CA ILE A 169 -11.25 -5.48 -2.62
C ILE A 169 -12.57 -6.05 -3.20
N LYS A 170 -12.67 -7.38 -3.23
CA LYS A 170 -13.89 -8.11 -3.60
C LYS A 170 -14.66 -8.48 -2.34
N PRO A 171 -16.01 -8.39 -2.30
CA PRO A 171 -16.79 -8.73 -1.10
C PRO A 171 -16.46 -10.10 -0.53
N GLN A 172 -16.34 -11.13 -1.36
CA GLN A 172 -15.98 -12.50 -0.94
C GLN A 172 -14.58 -12.60 -0.29
N ASN A 173 -13.70 -11.64 -0.51
CA ASN A 173 -12.33 -11.63 0.03
C ASN A 173 -12.18 -10.73 1.26
N LEU A 174 -13.21 -9.99 1.64
CA LEU A 174 -13.16 -9.06 2.77
C LEU A 174 -13.73 -9.72 4.03
N ASN A 175 -13.01 -9.51 5.16
CA ASN A 175 -13.46 -9.85 6.50
C ASN A 175 -13.80 -8.57 7.25
#